data_aa5ea9aec21668c8b6339e22c858976e
#
_entry.id   aa5ea9aec21668c8b6339e22c858976e
#
_cell.length_a   1.000
_cell.length_b   1.000
_cell.length_c   1.000
_cell.angle_alpha   90.00
_cell.angle_beta   90.00
_cell.angle_gamma   90.00
#
_symmetry.space_group_name_H-M   'P 1'
#
loop_
_entity.id
_entity.type
_entity.pdbx_description
1 polymer ?
#
loop_
_entity_poly.entity_id
_entity_poly.type
_entity_poly.pdbx_seq_one_letter_code
_entity_poly.pdbx_strand_id
1 'polypeptide(L)'
;MTLTKPILLAEDNPRDAELALAAMEEHHLADKVILCHDGAEVLDYLYCRGHFKARLQGNPAVVLLDLKMPKVDGLEVLRTIKSDAALKPIPVVMLTSSREERDLVESYALGANAYVVKPVEFHQFLKAVKELGVFWGMINEPP
;
A
#
# COMPACT_ATOMS: atom_id res chain seq x y z
N MET A 1 2.53 20.20 -13.57
CA MET A 1 1.73 19.14 -12.96
C MET A 1 1.81 19.18 -11.45
N THR A 2 0.68 19.04 -10.84
CA THR A 2 0.63 19.05 -9.40
C THR A 2 1.14 17.73 -8.83
N LEU A 3 1.86 17.84 -7.72
CA LEU A 3 2.33 16.66 -7.03
C LEU A 3 1.14 15.84 -6.53
N THR A 4 1.15 14.55 -6.80
CA THR A 4 0.16 13.63 -6.29
C THR A 4 0.66 12.97 -5.02
N LYS A 5 -0.25 12.38 -4.26
CA LYS A 5 0.13 11.63 -3.08
C LYS A 5 0.86 10.35 -3.48
N PRO A 6 1.84 9.92 -2.70
CA PRO A 6 2.59 8.72 -3.05
C PRO A 6 1.79 7.44 -2.83
N ILE A 7 2.29 6.39 -3.46
CA ILE A 7 1.83 5.02 -3.25
C ILE A 7 2.82 4.38 -2.30
N LEU A 8 2.36 3.90 -1.17
CA LEU A 8 3.23 3.23 -0.21
C LEU A 8 3.17 1.73 -0.47
N LEU A 9 4.30 1.13 -0.83
CA LEU A 9 4.39 -0.30 -1.09
C LEU A 9 5.22 -0.97 0.01
N ALA A 10 4.61 -1.89 0.72
CA ALA A 10 5.26 -2.65 1.78
C ALA A 10 5.50 -4.07 1.29
N GLU A 11 6.76 -4.43 1.04
CA GLU A 11 7.13 -5.73 0.51
C GLU A 11 8.55 -6.05 0.95
N ASP A 12 8.73 -7.16 1.67
CA ASP A 12 10.05 -7.57 2.14
C ASP A 12 10.82 -8.43 1.16
N ASN A 13 10.14 -9.07 0.22
CA ASN A 13 10.77 -9.90 -0.78
C ASN A 13 11.28 -9.04 -1.95
N PRO A 14 12.61 -8.99 -2.19
CA PRO A 14 13.15 -8.11 -3.24
C PRO A 14 12.61 -8.41 -4.62
N ARG A 15 12.37 -9.68 -4.93
CA ARG A 15 11.83 -10.07 -6.23
C ARG A 15 10.40 -9.60 -6.42
N ASP A 16 9.57 -9.76 -5.41
CA ASP A 16 8.18 -9.31 -5.47
C ASP A 16 8.10 -7.80 -5.55
N ALA A 17 8.97 -7.10 -4.82
CA ALA A 17 9.05 -5.65 -4.88
C ALA A 17 9.46 -5.19 -6.29
N GLU A 18 10.45 -5.85 -6.88
CA GLU A 18 10.92 -5.53 -8.22
C GLU A 18 9.82 -5.74 -9.26
N LEU A 19 9.06 -6.83 -9.15
CA LEU A 19 7.95 -7.11 -10.07
C LEU A 19 6.86 -6.05 -9.94
N ALA A 20 6.54 -5.64 -8.73
CA ALA A 20 5.54 -4.61 -8.51
C ALA A 20 5.98 -3.26 -9.08
N LEU A 21 7.24 -2.90 -8.84
CA LEU A 21 7.79 -1.64 -9.37
C LEU A 21 7.84 -1.66 -10.90
N ALA A 22 8.19 -2.80 -11.51
CA ALA A 22 8.21 -2.92 -12.96
C ALA A 22 6.81 -2.73 -13.55
N ALA A 23 5.79 -3.29 -12.92
CA ALA A 23 4.41 -3.12 -13.35
C ALA A 23 3.99 -1.64 -13.29
N MET A 24 4.41 -0.92 -12.25
CA MET A 24 4.11 0.51 -12.13
C MET A 24 4.89 1.32 -13.16
N GLU A 25 6.14 0.94 -13.44
CA GLU A 25 6.99 1.67 -14.39
C GLU A 25 6.42 1.67 -15.81
N GLU A 26 5.77 0.60 -16.22
CA GLU A 26 5.12 0.53 -17.53
C GLU A 26 4.13 1.68 -17.74
N HIS A 27 3.62 2.25 -16.65
CA HIS A 27 2.63 3.32 -16.70
C HIS A 27 3.13 4.58 -16.00
N HIS A 28 4.44 4.71 -15.86
CA HIS A 28 5.11 5.90 -15.32
C HIS A 28 4.68 6.25 -13.90
N LEU A 29 4.37 5.23 -13.09
CA LEU A 29 3.99 5.43 -11.68
C LEU A 29 5.07 5.02 -10.69
N ALA A 30 6.17 4.38 -11.14
CA ALA A 30 7.19 3.89 -10.22
C ALA A 30 7.84 5.00 -9.40
N ASP A 31 7.98 6.19 -9.96
CA ASP A 31 8.56 7.33 -9.25
C ASP A 31 7.66 7.86 -8.12
N LYS A 32 6.40 7.44 -8.09
CA LYS A 32 5.46 7.81 -7.04
C LYS A 32 5.41 6.80 -5.91
N VAL A 33 6.14 5.69 -6.05
CA VAL A 33 6.12 4.60 -5.07
C VAL A 33 7.19 4.83 -4.02
N ILE A 34 6.80 4.73 -2.76
CA ILE A 34 7.71 4.68 -1.62
C ILE A 34 7.75 3.24 -1.17
N LEU A 35 8.92 2.60 -1.26
CA LEU A 35 9.07 1.20 -0.88
C LEU A 35 9.50 1.09 0.58
N CYS A 36 8.75 0.29 1.33
CA CYS A 36 9.09 -0.09 2.69
C CYS A 36 9.36 -1.59 2.72
N HIS A 37 10.37 -2.01 3.45
CA HIS A 37 10.85 -3.39 3.44
C HIS A 37 10.26 -4.24 4.56
N ASP A 38 9.59 -3.62 5.51
CA ASP A 38 8.94 -4.33 6.61
C ASP A 38 7.84 -3.44 7.22
N GLY A 39 7.08 -4.03 8.13
CA GLY A 39 5.96 -3.32 8.76
C GLY A 39 6.40 -2.17 9.65
N ALA A 40 7.57 -2.28 10.27
CA ALA A 40 8.08 -1.19 11.10
C ALA A 40 8.38 0.05 10.25
N GLU A 41 8.95 -0.12 9.05
CA GLU A 41 9.17 1.00 8.14
C GLU A 41 7.87 1.63 7.69
N VAL A 42 6.82 0.83 7.45
CA VAL A 42 5.51 1.37 7.08
C VAL A 42 4.99 2.29 8.17
N LEU A 43 5.04 1.83 9.42
CA LEU A 43 4.55 2.64 10.53
C LEU A 43 5.42 3.88 10.74
N ASP A 44 6.74 3.76 10.56
CA ASP A 44 7.62 4.92 10.63
C ASP A 44 7.27 5.94 9.56
N TYR A 45 6.97 5.50 8.35
CA TYR A 45 6.55 6.41 7.28
C TYR A 45 5.25 7.11 7.65
N LEU A 46 4.25 6.35 8.09
CA LEU A 46 2.93 6.91 8.38
C LEU A 46 2.96 7.89 9.55
N TYR A 47 3.81 7.63 10.53
CA TYR A 47 3.94 8.51 11.71
C TYR A 47 5.06 9.53 11.60
N CYS A 48 5.72 9.64 10.45
CA CYS A 48 6.81 10.61 10.22
C CYS A 48 7.90 10.48 11.28
N ARG A 49 8.37 9.28 11.49
CA ARG A 49 9.40 9.02 12.51
C ARG A 49 10.51 8.14 11.93
N GLY A 50 11.56 7.91 12.71
CA GLY A 50 12.68 7.09 12.29
C GLY A 50 13.32 7.61 11.03
N HIS A 51 13.49 6.73 10.07
CA HIS A 51 14.06 7.07 8.76
C HIS A 51 13.27 8.17 8.03
N PHE A 52 11.98 8.29 8.32
CA PHE A 52 11.09 9.21 7.63
C PHE A 52 10.73 10.46 8.44
N LYS A 53 11.46 10.75 9.49
CA LYS A 53 11.09 11.86 10.37
C LYS A 53 11.13 13.23 9.69
N ALA A 54 11.91 13.37 8.62
CA ALA A 54 12.05 14.64 7.92
C ALA A 54 11.06 14.82 6.77
N ARG A 55 10.23 13.82 6.49
CA ARG A 55 9.30 13.95 5.37
C ARG A 55 8.16 14.91 5.71
N LEU A 56 7.57 15.49 4.68
CA LEU A 56 6.38 16.31 4.85
C LEU A 56 5.21 15.44 5.33
N GLN A 57 4.40 15.97 6.20
CA GLN A 57 3.22 15.28 6.69
C GLN A 57 2.19 15.11 5.59
N GLY A 58 1.36 14.10 5.74
CA GLY A 58 0.31 13.79 4.79
C GLY A 58 0.23 12.30 4.58
N ASN A 59 -0.98 11.80 4.35
CA ASN A 59 -1.19 10.38 4.13
C ASN A 59 -0.89 10.01 2.68
N PRO A 60 -0.41 8.78 2.43
CA PRO A 60 -0.29 8.31 1.05
C PRO A 60 -1.67 8.15 0.41
N ALA A 61 -1.70 8.06 -0.91
CA ALA A 61 -2.94 7.82 -1.64
C ALA A 61 -3.50 6.44 -1.37
N VAL A 62 -2.60 5.47 -1.20
CA VAL A 62 -2.96 4.08 -0.99
C VAL A 62 -1.75 3.35 -0.39
N VAL A 63 -2.01 2.34 0.42
CA VAL A 63 -0.98 1.44 0.94
C VAL A 63 -1.18 0.08 0.31
N LEU A 64 -0.16 -0.42 -0.39
CA LEU A 64 -0.10 -1.80 -0.87
C LEU A 64 0.69 -2.58 0.16
N LEU A 65 0.04 -3.49 0.84
CA LEU A 65 0.57 -4.08 2.06
C LEU A 65 0.67 -5.61 1.96
N ASP A 66 1.90 -6.11 1.93
CA ASP A 66 2.12 -7.56 1.96
C ASP A 66 1.69 -8.12 3.31
N LEU A 67 1.10 -9.29 3.29
CA LEU A 67 0.60 -9.94 4.50
C LEU A 67 1.74 -10.37 5.42
N LYS A 68 2.78 -10.98 4.87
CA LYS A 68 3.88 -11.55 5.66
C LYS A 68 5.14 -10.73 5.53
N MET A 69 5.50 -10.05 6.60
CA MET A 69 6.71 -9.23 6.66
C MET A 69 7.37 -9.39 8.02
N PRO A 70 8.71 -9.21 8.09
CA PRO A 70 9.39 -9.25 9.38
C PRO A 70 9.06 -8.02 10.23
N LYS A 71 9.42 -8.10 11.50
CA LYS A 71 9.25 -7.09 12.54
C LYS A 71 7.78 -6.87 12.89
N VAL A 72 7.01 -6.23 12.00
CA VAL A 72 5.58 -6.04 12.17
C VAL A 72 4.92 -6.58 10.91
N ASP A 73 4.06 -7.59 11.04
CA ASP A 73 3.43 -8.18 9.87
C ASP A 73 2.29 -7.32 9.31
N GLY A 74 1.80 -7.71 8.12
CA GLY A 74 0.79 -6.92 7.43
C GLY A 74 -0.53 -6.80 8.17
N LEU A 75 -0.95 -7.84 8.89
CA LEU A 75 -2.19 -7.76 9.67
C LEU A 75 -2.08 -6.75 10.78
N GLU A 76 -0.93 -6.70 11.46
CA GLU A 76 -0.71 -5.75 12.54
C GLU A 76 -0.66 -4.31 12.02
N VAL A 77 -0.02 -4.11 10.87
CA VAL A 77 0.00 -2.79 10.23
C VAL A 77 -1.43 -2.36 9.87
N LEU A 78 -2.19 -3.26 9.25
CA LEU A 78 -3.58 -2.98 8.89
C LEU A 78 -4.41 -2.61 10.12
N ARG A 79 -4.27 -3.39 11.20
CA ARG A 79 -4.98 -3.11 12.43
C ARG A 79 -4.63 -1.73 12.98
N THR A 80 -3.35 -1.39 12.96
CA THR A 80 -2.87 -0.09 13.45
C THR A 80 -3.47 1.04 12.62
N ILE A 81 -3.43 0.92 11.29
CA ILE A 81 -3.99 1.96 10.41
C ILE A 81 -5.48 2.15 10.69
N LYS A 82 -6.22 1.06 10.76
CA LYS A 82 -7.69 1.15 10.90
C LYS A 82 -8.14 1.50 12.30
N SER A 83 -7.24 1.45 13.28
CA SER A 83 -7.54 1.85 14.66
C SER A 83 -7.15 3.29 14.98
N ASP A 84 -6.41 3.94 14.10
CA ASP A 84 -5.94 5.32 14.31
C ASP A 84 -6.82 6.26 13.49
N ALA A 85 -7.48 7.19 14.17
CA ALA A 85 -8.41 8.10 13.50
C ALA A 85 -7.78 8.90 12.36
N ALA A 86 -6.50 9.27 12.51
CA ALA A 86 -5.80 10.02 11.48
C ALA A 86 -5.42 9.16 10.27
N LEU A 87 -5.18 7.86 10.47
CA LEU A 87 -4.75 6.96 9.42
C LEU A 87 -5.90 6.15 8.82
N LYS A 88 -6.98 6.00 9.55
CA LYS A 88 -8.10 5.16 9.15
C LYS A 88 -8.63 5.43 7.74
N PRO A 89 -8.67 6.67 7.25
CA PRO A 89 -9.15 6.95 5.90
C PRO A 89 -8.24 6.44 4.78
N ILE A 90 -6.99 6.07 5.08
CA ILE A 90 -6.07 5.60 4.04
C ILE A 90 -6.57 4.28 3.45
N PRO A 91 -6.77 4.21 2.13
CA PRO A 91 -7.14 2.93 1.51
C PRO A 91 -5.98 1.94 1.61
N VAL A 92 -6.28 0.72 2.01
CA VAL A 92 -5.27 -0.34 2.12
C VAL A 92 -5.65 -1.49 1.19
N VAL A 93 -4.74 -1.83 0.30
CA VAL A 93 -4.86 -2.98 -0.58
C VAL A 93 -3.91 -4.06 -0.07
N MET A 94 -4.46 -5.19 0.33
CA MET A 94 -3.64 -6.30 0.80
C MET A 94 -3.08 -7.08 -0.37
N LEU A 95 -1.79 -7.39 -0.31
CA LEU A 95 -1.13 -8.25 -1.28
C LEU A 95 -1.09 -9.65 -0.71
N THR A 96 -1.71 -10.60 -1.41
CA THR A 96 -1.82 -11.98 -0.93
C THR A 96 -1.22 -12.93 -1.93
N SER A 97 -0.65 -14.04 -1.46
CA SER A 97 -0.08 -15.07 -2.33
C SER A 97 -1.13 -16.05 -2.82
N SER A 98 -2.29 -16.09 -2.18
CA SER A 98 -3.31 -17.08 -2.49
C SER A 98 -4.68 -16.63 -1.99
N ARG A 99 -5.70 -17.34 -2.43
CA ARG A 99 -7.05 -17.12 -1.97
C ARG A 99 -7.19 -17.42 -0.47
N GLU A 100 -6.47 -18.41 0.01
CA GLU A 100 -6.51 -18.79 1.42
C GLU A 100 -6.00 -17.65 2.30
N GLU A 101 -4.95 -16.96 1.88
CA GLU A 101 -4.46 -15.79 2.61
C GLU A 101 -5.49 -14.66 2.60
N ARG A 102 -6.14 -14.45 1.48
CA ARG A 102 -7.21 -13.46 1.39
C ARG A 102 -8.33 -13.78 2.35
N ASP A 103 -8.77 -15.06 2.37
CA ASP A 103 -9.83 -15.48 3.26
C ASP A 103 -9.44 -15.29 4.72
N LEU A 104 -8.18 -15.54 5.05
CA LEU A 104 -7.67 -15.33 6.39
C LEU A 104 -7.78 -13.85 6.79
N VAL A 105 -7.34 -12.95 5.94
CA VAL A 105 -7.42 -11.52 6.23
C VAL A 105 -8.87 -11.08 6.38
N GLU A 106 -9.76 -11.55 5.51
CA GLU A 106 -11.18 -11.22 5.59
C GLU A 106 -11.80 -11.72 6.89
N SER A 107 -11.36 -12.89 7.37
CA SER A 107 -11.93 -13.46 8.60
C SER A 107 -11.66 -12.62 9.84
N TYR A 108 -10.61 -11.80 9.83
CA TYR A 108 -10.32 -10.90 10.94
C TYR A 108 -11.09 -9.59 10.87
N ALA A 109 -11.77 -9.31 9.76
CA ALA A 109 -12.59 -8.10 9.59
C ALA A 109 -11.85 -6.81 9.96
N LEU A 110 -10.59 -6.69 9.55
CA LEU A 110 -9.73 -5.57 9.93
C LEU A 110 -9.90 -4.33 9.05
N GLY A 111 -10.73 -4.41 8.02
CA GLY A 111 -11.03 -3.23 7.21
C GLY A 111 -10.13 -3.05 5.99
N ALA A 112 -9.55 -4.13 5.46
CA ALA A 112 -8.85 -4.04 4.18
C ALA A 112 -9.84 -3.59 3.11
N ASN A 113 -9.39 -2.67 2.26
CA ASN A 113 -10.27 -2.07 1.25
C ASN A 113 -10.31 -2.88 -0.03
N ALA A 114 -9.25 -3.60 -0.35
CA ALA A 114 -9.19 -4.45 -1.53
C ALA A 114 -8.06 -5.46 -1.39
N TYR A 115 -7.98 -6.40 -2.32
CA TYR A 115 -6.98 -7.46 -2.33
C TYR A 115 -6.42 -7.61 -3.73
N VAL A 116 -5.12 -7.81 -3.84
CA VAL A 116 -4.45 -8.12 -5.10
C VAL A 116 -3.57 -9.34 -4.86
N VAL A 117 -3.71 -10.35 -5.71
CA VAL A 117 -2.89 -11.56 -5.61
C VAL A 117 -1.54 -11.30 -6.27
N LYS A 118 -0.46 -11.68 -5.59
CA LYS A 118 0.89 -11.53 -6.13
C LYS A 118 1.15 -12.51 -7.27
N PRO A 119 1.95 -12.15 -8.27
CA PRO A 119 2.67 -10.89 -8.44
C PRO A 119 1.73 -9.75 -8.81
N VAL A 120 2.08 -8.55 -8.39
CA VAL A 120 1.26 -7.37 -8.67
C VAL A 120 1.28 -7.08 -10.17
N GLU A 121 0.11 -7.10 -10.77
CA GLU A 121 -0.08 -6.79 -12.18
C GLU A 121 -0.75 -5.45 -12.27
N PHE A 122 -0.32 -4.62 -13.22
CA PHE A 122 -0.83 -3.26 -13.28
C PHE A 122 -2.35 -3.20 -13.44
N HIS A 123 -2.92 -4.06 -14.29
CA HIS A 123 -4.37 -4.04 -14.50
C HIS A 123 -5.15 -4.40 -13.25
N GLN A 124 -4.65 -5.33 -12.45
CA GLN A 124 -5.28 -5.68 -11.19
C GLN A 124 -5.18 -4.55 -10.18
N PHE A 125 -3.99 -3.92 -10.11
CA PHE A 125 -3.78 -2.75 -9.27
C PHE A 125 -4.72 -1.62 -9.67
N LEU A 126 -4.77 -1.32 -10.98
CA LEU A 126 -5.60 -0.24 -11.51
C LEU A 126 -7.07 -0.48 -11.18
N LYS A 127 -7.54 -1.71 -11.35
CA LYS A 127 -8.92 -2.07 -11.01
C LYS A 127 -9.21 -1.80 -9.54
N ALA A 128 -8.30 -2.24 -8.66
CA ALA A 128 -8.46 -2.04 -7.22
C ALA A 128 -8.54 -0.56 -6.87
N VAL A 129 -7.62 0.26 -7.38
CA VAL A 129 -7.62 1.68 -7.03
C VAL A 129 -8.79 2.43 -7.63
N LYS A 130 -9.27 2.03 -8.80
CA LYS A 130 -10.48 2.64 -9.38
C LYS A 130 -11.71 2.32 -8.54
N GLU A 131 -11.83 1.08 -8.08
CA GLU A 131 -12.95 0.68 -7.22
C GLU A 131 -12.93 1.44 -5.89
N LEU A 132 -11.74 1.80 -5.40
CA LEU A 132 -11.60 2.58 -4.18
C LEU A 132 -11.79 4.07 -4.38
N GLY A 133 -11.87 4.53 -5.62
CA GLY A 133 -12.02 5.96 -5.92
C GLY A 133 -10.75 6.77 -5.69
N VAL A 134 -9.58 6.12 -5.59
CA VAL A 134 -8.32 6.83 -5.30
C VAL A 134 -7.45 7.08 -6.52
N PHE A 135 -7.85 6.56 -7.68
CA PHE A 135 -7.05 6.68 -8.90
C PHE A 135 -6.73 8.13 -9.23
N TRP A 136 -7.73 9.00 -9.19
CA TRP A 136 -7.55 10.40 -9.56
C TRP A 136 -6.68 11.15 -8.56
N GLY A 137 -6.73 10.75 -7.28
CA GLY A 137 -5.84 11.30 -6.27
C GLY A 137 -4.38 10.98 -6.55
N MET A 138 -4.10 9.80 -7.12
CA MET A 138 -2.73 9.39 -7.44
C MET A 138 -2.16 10.15 -8.63
N ILE A 139 -2.96 10.36 -9.68
CA ILE A 139 -2.48 11.00 -10.90
C ILE A 139 -2.87 12.46 -11.01
N ASN A 140 -3.66 12.94 -10.06
CA ASN A 140 -4.10 14.33 -9.97
C ASN A 140 -4.77 14.82 -11.25
N GLU A 141 -5.58 13.97 -11.87
CA GLU A 141 -6.38 14.32 -13.03
C GLU A 141 -7.85 14.03 -12.73
N PRO A 142 -8.76 14.96 -13.04
CA PRO A 142 -10.17 14.70 -12.82
C PRO A 142 -10.72 13.65 -13.78
N PRO A 143 -11.76 12.95 -13.40
CA PRO A 143 -12.38 11.97 -14.28
C PRO A 143 -13.04 12.62 -15.50
#